data_366a9e363f6a669d26431528569963ab
#
_entry.id   366a9e363f6a669d26431528569963ab
#
_cell.length_a   1.000
_cell.length_b   1.000
_cell.length_c   1.000
_cell.angle_alpha   90.00
_cell.angle_beta   90.00
_cell.angle_gamma   90.00
#
_symmetry.space_group_name_H-M   'P 1'
#
loop_
_entity.id
_entity.type
_entity.pdbx_description
1 polymer ?
#
loop_
_entity_poly.entity_id
_entity_poly.type
_entity_poly.pdbx_seq_one_letter_code
_entity_poly.pdbx_strand_id
1 'polypeptide(L)'
;METAVKSPVMLYTEQTPNPETLKFVMNRIIYKGIADFKNAEQAYNWSPFASALFEFPFVKGVYLCNNFVTITKETEIEWNDIMLELKEYIKSYVADSKPIILEGYQEYLDQHEKDNSTVQYNEADAELVKRIKDLIETYVKPAVEMDGGNIEFKAYDQGVVYVIMQGSCSGCPSSTVTLKSGIEGMLKRMIPEVKEVVSEMG
;
A
#
# COMPACT_ATOMS: atom_id res chain seq x y z
N MET A 1 30.86 -27.52 5.57
CA MET A 1 30.04 -26.31 5.26
C MET A 1 28.71 -26.82 4.82
N GLU A 2 27.72 -26.81 5.72
CA GLU A 2 26.32 -27.11 5.36
C GLU A 2 25.79 -25.98 4.48
N THR A 3 25.59 -26.27 3.21
CA THR A 3 24.78 -25.43 2.33
C THR A 3 23.35 -25.51 2.82
N ALA A 4 22.92 -24.52 3.60
CA ALA A 4 21.52 -24.39 3.95
C ALA A 4 20.71 -24.35 2.64
N VAL A 5 19.96 -25.41 2.38
CA VAL A 5 19.05 -25.49 1.23
C VAL A 5 17.99 -24.40 1.46
N LYS A 6 18.16 -23.26 0.80
CA LYS A 6 17.15 -22.19 0.85
C LYS A 6 15.85 -22.75 0.27
N SER A 7 14.77 -22.72 1.04
CA SER A 7 13.45 -23.12 0.56
C SER A 7 13.12 -22.36 -0.74
N PRO A 8 12.56 -23.02 -1.75
CA PRO A 8 12.25 -22.38 -3.01
C PRO A 8 11.28 -21.21 -2.80
N VAL A 9 11.45 -20.14 -3.56
CA VAL A 9 10.51 -19.03 -3.58
C VAL A 9 9.27 -19.50 -4.34
N MET A 10 8.13 -19.52 -3.64
CA MET A 10 6.82 -19.73 -4.24
C MET A 10 6.13 -18.38 -4.38
N LEU A 11 5.51 -18.15 -5.51
CA LEU A 11 4.81 -16.91 -5.82
C LEU A 11 3.52 -17.22 -6.56
N TYR A 12 2.42 -16.61 -6.10
CA TYR A 12 1.13 -16.62 -6.78
C TYR A 12 0.57 -15.19 -6.88
N THR A 13 -0.46 -15.01 -7.66
CA THR A 13 -1.10 -13.69 -7.86
C THR A 13 -2.52 -13.70 -7.34
N GLU A 14 -2.93 -12.57 -6.77
CA GLU A 14 -4.29 -12.28 -6.35
C GLU A 14 -4.78 -11.04 -7.10
N GLN A 15 -6.01 -11.12 -7.60
CA GLN A 15 -6.67 -9.95 -8.19
C GLN A 15 -7.04 -8.96 -7.09
N THR A 16 -7.00 -7.70 -7.43
CA THR A 16 -7.43 -6.61 -6.57
C THR A 16 -8.70 -5.96 -7.14
N PRO A 17 -9.42 -5.16 -6.35
CA PRO A 17 -10.58 -4.40 -6.87
C PRO A 17 -10.21 -3.38 -7.96
N ASN A 18 -8.95 -2.99 -8.04
CA ASN A 18 -8.43 -2.09 -9.06
C ASN A 18 -7.88 -2.90 -10.25
N PRO A 19 -8.48 -2.84 -11.46
CA PRO A 19 -8.06 -3.61 -12.62
C PRO A 19 -6.65 -3.25 -13.13
N GLU A 20 -6.13 -2.07 -12.76
CA GLU A 20 -4.75 -1.67 -13.10
C GLU A 20 -3.72 -2.27 -12.15
N THR A 21 -4.14 -2.92 -11.06
CA THR A 21 -3.22 -3.49 -10.07
C THR A 21 -3.34 -5.00 -9.96
N LEU A 22 -2.22 -5.65 -9.64
CA LEU A 22 -2.14 -7.07 -9.35
C LEU A 22 -1.21 -7.31 -8.17
N LYS A 23 -1.64 -8.15 -7.23
CA LYS A 23 -0.90 -8.50 -6.03
C LYS A 23 -0.13 -9.80 -6.25
N PHE A 24 1.19 -9.76 -6.04
CA PHE A 24 2.11 -10.88 -6.14
C PHE A 24 2.52 -11.31 -4.74
N VAL A 25 2.04 -12.47 -4.30
CA VAL A 25 2.19 -12.98 -2.93
C VAL A 25 3.26 -14.06 -2.88
N MET A 26 4.16 -13.96 -1.92
CA MET A 26 5.27 -14.88 -1.72
C MET A 26 5.13 -15.69 -0.44
N ASN A 27 5.80 -16.85 -0.38
CA ASN A 27 5.85 -17.73 0.80
C ASN A 27 6.84 -17.26 1.88
N ARG A 28 7.30 -16.02 1.80
CA ARG A 28 8.23 -15.41 2.77
C ARG A 28 8.02 -13.90 2.87
N ILE A 29 8.35 -13.35 4.02
CA ILE A 29 8.34 -11.89 4.21
C ILE A 29 9.48 -11.30 3.38
N ILE A 30 9.16 -10.28 2.57
CA ILE A 30 10.11 -9.52 1.77
C ILE A 30 10.46 -8.18 2.40
N TYR A 31 9.51 -7.55 3.10
CA TYR A 31 9.70 -6.31 3.82
C TYR A 31 8.77 -6.23 5.03
N LYS A 32 9.30 -5.89 6.22
CA LYS A 32 8.51 -5.71 7.45
C LYS A 32 8.10 -4.25 7.59
N GLY A 33 7.16 -3.82 6.80
CA GLY A 33 6.68 -2.44 6.76
C GLY A 33 5.85 -2.21 5.52
N ILE A 34 5.61 -0.93 5.24
CA ILE A 34 4.89 -0.47 4.06
C ILE A 34 5.84 0.45 3.27
N ALA A 35 5.90 0.25 1.97
CA ALA A 35 6.61 1.14 1.06
C ALA A 35 5.78 1.29 -0.22
N ASP A 36 5.48 2.52 -0.59
CA ASP A 36 4.65 2.86 -1.75
C ASP A 36 5.40 3.83 -2.65
N PHE A 37 5.81 3.34 -3.81
CA PHE A 37 6.56 4.09 -4.81
C PHE A 37 5.67 4.39 -6.01
N LYS A 38 5.41 5.68 -6.26
CA LYS A 38 4.55 6.15 -7.34
C LYS A 38 5.32 6.37 -8.66
N ASN A 39 6.66 6.36 -8.60
CA ASN A 39 7.53 6.54 -9.75
C ASN A 39 8.94 6.00 -9.48
N ALA A 40 9.72 5.88 -10.55
CA ALA A 40 11.10 5.37 -10.48
C ALA A 40 12.03 6.26 -9.63
N GLU A 41 11.82 7.58 -9.61
CA GLU A 41 12.66 8.52 -8.85
C GLU A 41 12.55 8.27 -7.35
N GLN A 42 11.33 8.06 -6.84
CA GLN A 42 11.10 7.71 -5.43
C GLN A 42 11.75 6.37 -5.06
N ALA A 43 11.64 5.37 -5.97
CA ALA A 43 12.21 4.05 -5.75
C ALA A 43 13.74 4.05 -5.75
N TYR A 44 14.36 4.85 -6.60
CA TYR A 44 15.81 4.84 -6.87
C TYR A 44 16.66 4.98 -5.60
N ASN A 45 16.26 5.84 -4.69
CA ASN A 45 17.02 6.10 -3.47
C ASN A 45 16.82 5.04 -2.38
N TRP A 46 15.73 4.28 -2.42
CA TRP A 46 15.29 3.48 -1.28
C TRP A 46 15.02 2.02 -1.55
N SER A 47 14.68 1.66 -2.79
CA SER A 47 14.34 0.29 -3.15
C SER A 47 14.98 -0.17 -4.44
N PRO A 48 16.12 -0.89 -4.37
CA PRO A 48 16.68 -1.52 -5.58
C PRO A 48 15.69 -2.46 -6.27
N PHE A 49 14.81 -3.11 -5.51
CA PHE A 49 13.78 -3.98 -6.05
C PHE A 49 12.72 -3.21 -6.82
N ALA A 50 12.16 -2.15 -6.23
CA ALA A 50 11.16 -1.33 -6.91
C ALA A 50 11.76 -0.59 -8.10
N SER A 51 13.01 -0.08 -7.98
CA SER A 51 13.73 0.54 -9.09
C SER A 51 13.85 -0.39 -10.29
N ALA A 52 14.21 -1.64 -10.04
CA ALA A 52 14.32 -2.65 -11.09
C ALA A 52 12.95 -3.04 -11.68
N LEU A 53 11.87 -2.97 -10.91
CA LEU A 53 10.51 -3.15 -11.44
C LEU A 53 10.08 -1.98 -12.32
N PHE A 54 10.49 -0.75 -12.00
CA PHE A 54 10.23 0.42 -12.85
C PHE A 54 11.04 0.44 -14.17
N GLU A 55 12.02 -0.46 -14.34
CA GLU A 55 12.67 -0.66 -15.66
C GLU A 55 11.72 -1.27 -16.69
N PHE A 56 10.66 -1.95 -16.26
CA PHE A 56 9.59 -2.39 -17.14
C PHE A 56 8.71 -1.19 -17.54
N PRO A 57 8.59 -0.88 -18.83
CA PRO A 57 7.93 0.35 -19.30
C PRO A 57 6.42 0.39 -18.99
N PHE A 58 5.85 -0.73 -18.61
CA PHE A 58 4.45 -0.86 -18.25
C PHE A 58 4.20 -0.76 -16.74
N VAL A 59 5.22 -0.64 -15.90
CA VAL A 59 5.08 -0.48 -14.44
C VAL A 59 4.97 1.00 -14.08
N LYS A 60 3.87 1.35 -13.42
CA LYS A 60 3.49 2.70 -13.03
C LYS A 60 3.58 2.95 -11.53
N GLY A 61 3.47 1.89 -10.73
CA GLY A 61 3.55 1.96 -9.30
C GLY A 61 3.94 0.62 -8.68
N VAL A 62 4.65 0.68 -7.54
CA VAL A 62 5.12 -0.49 -6.79
C VAL A 62 4.84 -0.27 -5.31
N TYR A 63 3.96 -1.09 -4.75
CA TYR A 63 3.63 -1.10 -3.34
C TYR A 63 4.12 -2.39 -2.69
N LEU A 64 4.84 -2.28 -1.57
CA LEU A 64 5.46 -3.39 -0.84
C LEU A 64 4.88 -3.48 0.57
N CYS A 65 4.47 -4.68 0.97
CA CYS A 65 4.03 -4.94 2.33
C CYS A 65 4.23 -6.42 2.69
N ASN A 66 4.82 -6.69 3.84
CA ASN A 66 5.00 -8.03 4.38
C ASN A 66 5.57 -9.03 3.35
N ASN A 67 4.74 -9.92 2.84
CA ASN A 67 5.09 -11.00 1.92
C ASN A 67 4.57 -10.80 0.50
N PHE A 68 4.15 -9.58 0.14
CA PHE A 68 3.63 -9.32 -1.19
C PHE A 68 4.11 -7.99 -1.78
N VAL A 69 4.05 -7.91 -3.09
CA VAL A 69 4.17 -6.68 -3.85
C VAL A 69 2.93 -6.48 -4.70
N THR A 70 2.34 -5.29 -4.67
CA THR A 70 1.28 -4.89 -5.59
C THR A 70 1.88 -3.99 -6.66
N ILE A 71 1.70 -4.36 -7.91
CA ILE A 71 2.18 -3.60 -9.06
C ILE A 71 0.99 -2.93 -9.73
N THR A 72 1.13 -1.64 -10.00
CA THR A 72 0.22 -0.87 -10.85
C THR A 72 0.81 -0.80 -12.24
N LYS A 73 0.03 -1.19 -13.26
CA LYS A 73 0.43 -1.14 -14.67
C LYS A 73 -0.17 0.05 -15.40
N GLU A 74 0.34 0.37 -16.57
CA GLU A 74 -0.29 1.29 -17.51
C GLU A 74 -1.65 0.75 -17.99
N THR A 75 -2.61 1.65 -18.21
CA THR A 75 -4.01 1.31 -18.48
C THR A 75 -4.19 0.49 -19.75
N GLU A 76 -3.39 0.79 -20.81
CA GLU A 76 -3.51 0.15 -22.12
C GLU A 76 -2.91 -1.25 -22.20
N ILE A 77 -2.23 -1.71 -21.17
CA ILE A 77 -1.56 -3.03 -21.14
C ILE A 77 -2.47 -4.06 -20.47
N GLU A 78 -2.48 -5.29 -21.00
CA GLU A 78 -3.22 -6.39 -20.42
C GLU A 78 -2.34 -7.25 -19.49
N TRP A 79 -2.89 -7.67 -18.32
CA TRP A 79 -2.16 -8.52 -17.37
C TRP A 79 -1.67 -9.83 -17.98
N ASN A 80 -2.42 -10.42 -18.90
CA ASN A 80 -2.05 -11.68 -19.56
C ASN A 80 -0.74 -11.59 -20.33
N ASP A 81 -0.39 -10.42 -20.81
CA ASP A 81 0.82 -10.21 -21.63
C ASP A 81 2.08 -10.05 -20.75
N ILE A 82 1.95 -9.52 -19.53
CA ILE A 82 3.08 -9.11 -18.69
C ILE A 82 3.22 -9.92 -17.40
N MET A 83 2.14 -10.56 -16.92
CA MET A 83 2.11 -11.21 -15.61
C MET A 83 3.19 -12.31 -15.47
N LEU A 84 3.43 -13.10 -16.51
CA LEU A 84 4.40 -14.18 -16.45
C LEU A 84 5.82 -13.64 -16.31
N GLU A 85 6.16 -12.63 -17.09
CA GLU A 85 7.46 -11.96 -17.04
C GLU A 85 7.72 -11.36 -15.66
N LEU A 86 6.75 -10.64 -15.09
CA LEU A 86 6.84 -10.10 -13.74
C LEU A 86 6.99 -11.19 -12.67
N LYS A 87 6.25 -12.29 -12.79
CA LYS A 87 6.37 -13.44 -11.86
C LYS A 87 7.77 -14.03 -11.85
N GLU A 88 8.32 -14.29 -13.02
CA GLU A 88 9.67 -14.86 -13.16
C GLU A 88 10.72 -13.90 -12.61
N TYR A 89 10.60 -12.62 -12.94
CA TYR A 89 11.50 -11.58 -12.45
C TYR A 89 11.48 -11.46 -10.92
N ILE A 90 10.29 -11.26 -10.33
CA ILE A 90 10.12 -11.12 -8.87
C ILE A 90 10.67 -12.36 -8.15
N LYS A 91 10.33 -13.56 -8.63
CA LYS A 91 10.77 -14.82 -8.06
C LYS A 91 12.30 -14.96 -8.09
N SER A 92 12.93 -14.64 -9.22
CA SER A 92 14.38 -14.66 -9.37
C SER A 92 15.05 -13.65 -8.45
N TYR A 93 14.57 -12.40 -8.43
CA TYR A 93 15.12 -11.36 -7.58
C TYR A 93 15.13 -11.72 -6.10
N VAL A 94 14.01 -12.25 -5.60
CA VAL A 94 13.84 -12.66 -4.20
C VAL A 94 14.66 -13.93 -3.89
N ALA A 95 14.80 -14.86 -4.84
CA ALA A 95 15.62 -16.05 -4.69
C ALA A 95 17.11 -15.71 -4.56
N ASP A 96 17.58 -14.70 -5.27
CA ASP A 96 18.95 -14.19 -5.19
C ASP A 96 19.23 -13.46 -3.84
N SER A 97 18.21 -13.24 -3.02
CA SER A 97 18.34 -12.51 -1.74
C SER A 97 18.95 -11.10 -1.90
N LYS A 98 18.64 -10.45 -3.01
CA LYS A 98 19.00 -9.04 -3.24
C LYS A 98 18.23 -8.11 -2.30
N PRO A 99 18.76 -6.92 -1.98
CA PRO A 99 18.07 -5.96 -1.13
C PRO A 99 16.71 -5.56 -1.71
N ILE A 100 15.67 -5.61 -0.90
CA ILE A 100 14.32 -5.12 -1.28
C ILE A 100 14.20 -3.64 -0.99
N ILE A 101 14.51 -3.25 0.25
CA ILE A 101 14.54 -1.87 0.74
C ILE A 101 15.91 -1.63 1.38
N LEU A 102 16.48 -0.47 1.18
CA LEU A 102 17.74 -0.06 1.80
C LEU A 102 17.53 0.33 3.27
N GLU A 103 18.60 0.17 4.05
CA GLU A 103 18.63 0.65 5.44
C GLU A 103 18.38 2.15 5.50
N GLY A 104 17.71 2.62 6.55
CA GLY A 104 17.39 4.05 6.73
C GLY A 104 16.08 4.51 6.08
N TYR A 105 15.40 3.65 5.31
CA TYR A 105 14.12 4.04 4.69
C TYR A 105 13.04 4.32 5.73
N GLN A 106 12.96 3.53 6.80
CA GLN A 106 11.97 3.74 7.86
C GLN A 106 12.26 5.05 8.62
N GLU A 107 13.50 5.33 8.93
CA GLU A 107 13.92 6.59 9.57
C GLU A 107 13.62 7.80 8.66
N TYR A 108 13.81 7.63 7.36
CA TYR A 108 13.42 8.65 6.38
C TYR A 108 11.92 8.90 6.40
N LEU A 109 11.07 7.86 6.39
CA LEU A 109 9.63 7.99 6.50
C LEU A 109 9.22 8.68 7.81
N ASP A 110 9.74 8.23 8.95
CA ASP A 110 9.45 8.78 10.27
C ASP A 110 9.80 10.27 10.39
N GLN A 111 10.85 10.73 9.70
CA GLN A 111 11.22 12.13 9.65
C GLN A 111 10.26 12.95 8.76
N HIS A 112 9.91 12.42 7.60
CA HIS A 112 9.01 13.11 6.65
C HIS A 112 7.55 13.06 7.10
N GLU A 113 7.13 12.03 7.83
CA GLU A 113 5.84 11.98 8.49
C GLU A 113 5.73 13.02 9.60
N LYS A 114 6.79 13.27 10.37
CA LYS A 114 6.81 14.34 11.38
C LYS A 114 6.68 15.73 10.77
N ASP A 115 7.24 15.95 9.60
CA ASP A 115 7.13 17.22 8.87
C ASP A 115 5.74 17.39 8.21
N ASN A 116 5.09 16.29 7.80
CA ASN A 116 3.75 16.27 7.17
C ASN A 116 2.61 15.96 8.15
N SER A 117 2.89 15.36 9.29
CA SER A 117 1.88 15.00 10.29
C SER A 117 1.71 16.08 11.37
N THR A 118 1.31 17.29 10.99
CA THR A 118 0.32 17.95 11.82
C THR A 118 -0.98 17.16 11.63
N VAL A 119 -1.15 16.08 12.43
CA VAL A 119 -2.48 15.44 12.60
C VAL A 119 -3.39 16.57 13.09
N GLN A 120 -4.07 17.21 12.15
CA GLN A 120 -4.87 18.39 12.43
C GLN A 120 -6.21 17.90 12.98
N TYR A 121 -6.33 17.92 14.29
CA TYR A 121 -7.62 17.87 14.96
C TYR A 121 -7.58 18.77 16.18
N ASN A 122 -8.74 19.25 16.59
CA ASN A 122 -8.87 20.06 17.79
C ASN A 122 -8.66 19.16 19.03
N GLU A 123 -7.98 19.62 20.07
CA GLU A 123 -7.83 18.85 21.33
C GLU A 123 -9.16 18.37 21.91
N ALA A 124 -10.24 19.11 21.67
CA ALA A 124 -11.59 18.73 22.05
C ALA A 124 -12.08 17.44 21.37
N ASP A 125 -11.53 17.09 20.20
CA ASP A 125 -11.91 15.94 19.39
C ASP A 125 -11.00 14.70 19.61
N ALA A 126 -10.05 14.77 20.54
CA ALA A 126 -9.02 13.74 20.74
C ALA A 126 -9.62 12.33 20.99
N GLU A 127 -10.67 12.24 21.82
CA GLU A 127 -11.38 10.98 22.13
C GLU A 127 -12.09 10.44 20.87
N LEU A 128 -12.71 11.33 20.10
CA LEU A 128 -13.39 11.01 18.85
C LEU A 128 -12.40 10.49 17.81
N VAL A 129 -11.28 11.19 17.64
CA VAL A 129 -10.20 10.81 16.73
C VAL A 129 -9.60 9.46 17.09
N LYS A 130 -9.40 9.20 18.39
CA LYS A 130 -8.95 7.89 18.86
C LYS A 130 -9.90 6.79 18.42
N ARG A 131 -11.21 6.96 18.64
CA ARG A 131 -12.22 5.99 18.18
C ARG A 131 -12.23 5.79 16.67
N ILE A 132 -12.06 6.87 15.89
CA ILE A 132 -11.97 6.78 14.42
C ILE A 132 -10.75 5.93 14.02
N LYS A 133 -9.58 6.21 14.60
CA LYS A 133 -8.35 5.45 14.35
C LYS A 133 -8.51 3.97 14.69
N ASP A 134 -9.05 3.67 15.87
CA ASP A 134 -9.28 2.29 16.32
C ASP A 134 -10.22 1.54 15.37
N LEU A 135 -11.25 2.18 14.84
CA LEU A 135 -12.17 1.59 13.86
C LEU A 135 -11.50 1.35 12.52
N ILE A 136 -10.71 2.31 12.03
CA ILE A 136 -9.95 2.15 10.77
C ILE A 136 -8.96 0.98 10.91
N GLU A 137 -8.16 0.94 11.98
CA GLU A 137 -7.18 -0.13 12.21
C GLU A 137 -7.83 -1.50 12.38
N THR A 138 -8.97 -1.58 13.07
CA THR A 138 -9.59 -2.86 13.41
C THR A 138 -10.41 -3.45 12.28
N TYR A 139 -11.14 -2.62 11.53
CA TYR A 139 -12.15 -3.10 10.58
C TYR A 139 -11.83 -2.77 9.12
N VAL A 140 -11.14 -1.65 8.86
CA VAL A 140 -10.90 -1.19 7.48
C VAL A 140 -9.56 -1.69 6.98
N LYS A 141 -8.51 -1.46 7.74
CA LYS A 141 -7.12 -1.77 7.33
C LYS A 141 -6.93 -3.23 6.95
N PRO A 142 -7.43 -4.24 7.70
CA PRO A 142 -7.27 -5.64 7.29
C PRO A 142 -7.91 -5.96 5.93
N ALA A 143 -9.07 -5.39 5.63
CA ALA A 143 -9.73 -5.58 4.34
C ALA A 143 -8.95 -4.93 3.19
N VAL A 144 -8.45 -3.72 3.42
CA VAL A 144 -7.62 -2.97 2.46
C VAL A 144 -6.29 -3.68 2.18
N GLU A 145 -5.65 -4.26 3.21
CA GLU A 145 -4.44 -5.07 3.06
C GLU A 145 -4.69 -6.36 2.27
N MET A 146 -5.85 -7.01 2.48
CA MET A 146 -6.25 -8.15 1.65
C MET A 146 -6.36 -7.77 0.17
N ASP A 147 -6.85 -6.57 -0.12
CA ASP A 147 -6.97 -6.02 -1.46
C ASP A 147 -5.64 -5.48 -2.03
N GLY A 148 -4.54 -5.59 -1.27
CA GLY A 148 -3.19 -5.22 -1.73
C GLY A 148 -2.86 -3.73 -1.61
N GLY A 149 -3.51 -3.03 -0.68
CA GLY A 149 -3.26 -1.63 -0.37
C GLY A 149 -3.11 -1.37 1.12
N ASN A 150 -3.14 -0.10 1.49
CA ASN A 150 -3.16 0.39 2.88
C ASN A 150 -4.05 1.61 3.00
N ILE A 151 -4.51 1.86 4.22
CA ILE A 151 -5.26 3.06 4.60
C ILE A 151 -4.74 3.58 5.93
N GLU A 152 -4.55 4.89 6.00
CA GLU A 152 -4.13 5.59 7.20
C GLU A 152 -5.01 6.80 7.49
N PHE A 153 -5.26 7.04 8.78
CA PHE A 153 -5.93 8.25 9.22
C PHE A 153 -4.96 9.44 9.08
N LYS A 154 -5.42 10.52 8.45
CA LYS A 154 -4.64 11.77 8.29
C LYS A 154 -5.11 12.88 9.21
N ALA A 155 -6.40 13.22 9.16
CA ALA A 155 -6.95 14.35 9.89
C ALA A 155 -8.45 14.18 10.17
N TYR A 156 -8.96 14.99 11.10
CA TYR A 156 -10.38 15.16 11.36
C TYR A 156 -10.68 16.65 11.53
N ASP A 157 -11.65 17.14 10.78
CA ASP A 157 -12.13 18.52 10.89
C ASP A 157 -13.64 18.59 10.72
N GLN A 158 -14.36 19.09 11.73
CA GLN A 158 -15.80 19.40 11.73
C GLN A 158 -16.72 18.29 11.18
N GLY A 159 -16.36 17.03 11.40
CA GLY A 159 -17.09 15.85 10.91
C GLY A 159 -16.51 15.22 9.64
N VAL A 160 -15.49 15.82 9.04
CA VAL A 160 -14.78 15.27 7.89
C VAL A 160 -13.56 14.48 8.35
N VAL A 161 -13.50 13.22 7.97
CA VAL A 161 -12.35 12.32 8.20
C VAL A 161 -11.50 12.28 6.96
N TYR A 162 -10.24 12.65 7.06
CA TYR A 162 -9.27 12.56 5.97
C TYR A 162 -8.44 11.29 6.14
N VAL A 163 -8.33 10.50 5.07
CA VAL A 163 -7.55 9.27 5.03
C VAL A 163 -6.58 9.28 3.84
N ILE A 164 -5.43 8.65 4.01
CA ILE A 164 -4.47 8.40 2.94
C ILE A 164 -4.65 6.97 2.48
N MET A 165 -4.78 6.76 1.17
CA MET A 165 -4.86 5.45 0.55
C MET A 165 -3.61 5.17 -0.28
N GLN A 166 -3.08 3.94 -0.15
CA GLN A 166 -1.84 3.48 -0.79
C GLN A 166 -2.06 2.14 -1.52
N GLY A 167 -1.14 1.80 -2.40
CA GLY A 167 -1.17 0.54 -3.15
C GLY A 167 -2.38 0.44 -4.09
N SER A 168 -3.06 -0.71 -4.13
CA SER A 168 -4.22 -0.96 -5.01
C SER A 168 -5.38 0.02 -4.81
N CYS A 169 -5.48 0.61 -3.63
CA CYS A 169 -6.57 1.53 -3.27
C CYS A 169 -6.33 2.95 -3.76
N SER A 170 -5.11 3.27 -4.22
CA SER A 170 -4.77 4.55 -4.82
C SER A 170 -4.95 4.52 -6.34
N GLY A 171 -5.48 5.59 -6.92
CA GLY A 171 -5.43 5.83 -8.37
C GLY A 171 -6.59 5.29 -9.22
N CYS A 172 -7.47 4.42 -8.71
CA CYS A 172 -8.63 3.98 -9.49
C CYS A 172 -9.92 4.70 -9.04
N PRO A 173 -10.55 5.53 -9.88
CA PRO A 173 -11.75 6.28 -9.50
C PRO A 173 -12.90 5.38 -9.03
N SER A 174 -13.11 4.23 -9.65
CA SER A 174 -14.24 3.35 -9.32
C SER A 174 -14.04 2.59 -8.00
N SER A 175 -12.85 2.06 -7.75
CA SER A 175 -12.55 1.36 -6.48
C SER A 175 -12.45 2.34 -5.32
N THR A 176 -11.86 3.51 -5.54
CA THR A 176 -11.76 4.57 -4.52
C THR A 176 -13.14 5.04 -4.07
N VAL A 177 -14.09 5.26 -5.00
CA VAL A 177 -15.47 5.66 -4.68
C VAL A 177 -16.19 4.59 -3.86
N THR A 178 -16.09 3.32 -4.26
CA THR A 178 -16.77 2.22 -3.56
C THR A 178 -16.19 2.01 -2.16
N LEU A 179 -14.86 1.97 -2.04
CA LEU A 179 -14.19 1.80 -0.76
C LEU A 179 -14.46 2.99 0.17
N LYS A 180 -14.32 4.23 -0.34
CA LYS A 180 -14.66 5.45 0.40
C LYS A 180 -16.08 5.41 0.93
N SER A 181 -17.07 5.06 0.10
CA SER A 181 -18.47 5.00 0.49
C SER A 181 -18.73 3.93 1.56
N GLY A 182 -18.05 2.79 1.47
CA GLY A 182 -18.10 1.73 2.47
C GLY A 182 -17.55 2.17 3.83
N ILE A 183 -16.39 2.80 3.83
CA ILE A 183 -15.74 3.35 5.03
C ILE A 183 -16.60 4.45 5.65
N GLU A 184 -17.07 5.38 4.84
CA GLU A 184 -17.94 6.47 5.27
C GLU A 184 -19.23 5.93 5.91
N GLY A 185 -19.89 4.96 5.26
CA GLY A 185 -21.10 4.34 5.78
C GLY A 185 -20.89 3.61 7.10
N MET A 186 -19.72 2.95 7.27
CA MET A 186 -19.35 2.30 8.52
C MET A 186 -19.08 3.33 9.62
N LEU A 187 -18.24 4.32 9.35
CA LEU A 187 -17.87 5.35 10.33
C LEU A 187 -19.10 6.13 10.78
N LYS A 188 -19.96 6.60 9.88
CA LYS A 188 -21.22 7.31 10.21
C LYS A 188 -22.14 6.49 11.11
N ARG A 189 -22.19 5.17 10.93
CA ARG A 189 -23.02 4.28 11.76
C ARG A 189 -22.48 4.14 13.17
N MET A 190 -21.17 4.10 13.34
CA MET A 190 -20.51 3.87 14.62
C MET A 190 -20.15 5.17 15.35
N ILE A 191 -20.00 6.26 14.61
CA ILE A 191 -19.65 7.61 15.09
C ILE A 191 -20.54 8.62 14.38
N PRO A 192 -21.69 8.99 15.00
CA PRO A 192 -22.65 9.91 14.36
C PRO A 192 -22.10 11.31 14.02
N GLU A 193 -21.00 11.70 14.66
CA GLU A 193 -20.31 12.96 14.43
C GLU A 193 -19.60 13.00 13.07
N VAL A 194 -19.31 11.83 12.48
CA VAL A 194 -18.69 11.72 11.14
C VAL A 194 -19.73 12.01 10.07
N LYS A 195 -19.46 13.01 9.24
CA LYS A 195 -20.33 13.47 8.14
C LYS A 195 -19.83 13.01 6.77
N GLU A 196 -18.51 12.95 6.61
CA GLU A 196 -17.87 12.63 5.34
C GLU A 196 -16.51 11.99 5.55
N VAL A 197 -16.11 11.15 4.61
CA VAL A 197 -14.72 10.65 4.50
C VAL A 197 -14.11 11.18 3.20
N VAL A 198 -12.94 11.78 3.28
CA VAL A 198 -12.17 12.27 2.14
C VAL A 198 -10.91 11.44 2.00
N SER A 199 -10.71 10.83 0.85
CA SER A 199 -9.47 10.10 0.54
C SER A 199 -8.50 11.02 -0.19
N GLU A 200 -7.28 11.08 0.30
CA GLU A 200 -6.15 11.68 -0.39
C GLU A 200 -5.23 10.56 -0.92
N MET A 201 -4.58 10.83 -2.04
CA MET A 201 -3.54 9.93 -2.54
C MET A 201 -2.26 10.21 -1.79
N GLY A 202 -1.66 9.16 -1.20
CA GLY A 202 -0.37 9.21 -0.53
C GLY A 202 0.79 9.34 -1.49
#